data_aa38dc41c1565bcf9346c8e38205de48
#
_entry.id   aa38dc41c1565bcf9346c8e38205de48
#
_cell.length_a   1.000
_cell.length_b   1.000
_cell.length_c   1.000
_cell.angle_alpha   90.00
_cell.angle_beta   90.00
_cell.angle_gamma   90.00
#
_symmetry.space_group_name_H-M   'P 1'
#
loop_
_entity.id
_entity.type
_entity.pdbx_description
1 polymer ?
#
loop_
_entity_poly.entity_id
_entity_poly.type
_entity_poly.pdbx_seq_one_letter_code
_entity_poly.pdbx_strand_id
1 'polypeptide(L)'
;MGLSQSKIKQIAKFADGYRAPAGLDPQNALDALTEIESNLGLTPKNVVEQSRNPSAVLHPCFEWSDDIAAEKFRLNQAATLIRAIKVTIEDVEPIE
;
A
#
# COMPACT_ATOMS: atom_id res chain seq x y z
N MET A 1 -1.59 33.14 -0.80
CA MET A 1 -1.41 32.66 -0.54
C MET A 1 -1.36 31.76 -0.17
N GLY A 2 -1.17 31.48 -0.07
CA GLY A 2 -0.98 30.69 0.27
C GLY A 2 -1.21 29.95 0.84
N LEU A 3 -1.47 29.90 0.98
CA LEU A 3 -1.73 29.33 1.53
C LEU A 3 -1.85 28.44 1.96
N SER A 4 -2.12 28.66 2.08
CA SER A 4 -2.29 27.75 2.70
C SER A 4 -1.76 26.64 2.40
N GLN A 5 -1.09 26.47 2.08
CA GLN A 5 -0.56 25.44 1.78
C GLN A 5 -0.48 24.51 2.63
N SER A 6 -0.57 23.42 2.26
CA SER A 6 -0.62 22.35 3.15
C SER A 6 0.53 22.32 4.08
N LYS A 7 0.25 22.35 5.32
CA LYS A 7 1.24 22.17 6.34
C LYS A 7 1.15 20.79 6.94
N ILE A 8 0.40 19.90 6.31
CA ILE A 8 0.21 18.55 6.79
C ILE A 8 0.83 17.60 5.80
N LYS A 9 1.61 16.66 6.31
CA LYS A 9 2.33 15.73 5.52
C LYS A 9 1.95 14.32 5.89
N GLN A 10 1.63 13.52 4.89
CA GLN A 10 1.30 12.10 5.08
C GLN A 10 2.58 11.29 4.99
N ILE A 11 2.83 10.46 5.98
CA ILE A 11 4.00 9.60 6.01
C ILE A 11 3.53 8.17 6.10
N ALA A 12 3.92 7.35 5.13
CA ALA A 12 3.55 5.96 5.08
C ALA A 12 4.60 5.11 5.77
N LYS A 13 4.17 4.11 6.51
CA LYS A 13 5.05 3.16 7.18
C LYS A 13 4.41 1.78 7.12
N PHE A 14 5.24 0.75 7.10
CA PHE A 14 4.73 -0.60 7.33
C PHE A 14 4.58 -0.85 8.82
N ALA A 15 3.55 -1.60 9.17
CA ALA A 15 3.33 -1.99 10.56
C ALA A 15 4.48 -2.88 11.02
N ASP A 16 4.79 -2.78 12.31
CA ASP A 16 5.79 -3.66 12.91
C ASP A 16 5.39 -5.10 12.68
N GLY A 17 6.36 -5.91 12.31
CA GLY A 17 6.11 -7.31 12.06
C GLY A 17 5.65 -7.65 10.67
N TYR A 18 5.28 -6.67 9.87
CA TYR A 18 4.96 -6.95 8.48
C TYR A 18 6.26 -7.14 7.70
N ARG A 19 6.32 -8.21 6.90
CA ARG A 19 7.51 -8.52 6.13
C ARG A 19 7.33 -8.02 4.70
N ALA A 20 7.73 -6.78 4.48
CA ALA A 20 7.66 -6.21 3.15
C ALA A 20 8.72 -6.81 2.25
N PRO A 21 8.44 -6.95 0.95
CA PRO A 21 9.47 -7.35 0.00
C PRO A 21 10.63 -6.38 0.01
N ALA A 22 11.82 -6.90 -0.25
CA ALA A 22 13.00 -6.06 -0.33
C ALA A 22 12.81 -5.02 -1.43
N GLY A 23 13.16 -3.78 -1.13
CA GLY A 23 13.09 -2.72 -2.12
C GLY A 23 11.74 -2.05 -2.25
N LEU A 24 10.72 -2.53 -1.56
CA LEU A 24 9.42 -1.88 -1.62
C LEU A 24 9.37 -0.75 -0.61
N ASP A 25 9.15 0.45 -1.11
CA ASP A 25 9.04 1.63 -0.27
C ASP A 25 7.59 1.79 0.21
N PRO A 26 7.38 2.08 1.51
CA PRO A 26 6.01 2.23 2.01
C PRO A 26 5.20 3.30 1.29
N GLN A 27 5.83 4.38 0.86
CA GLN A 27 5.11 5.43 0.16
C GLN A 27 4.65 4.94 -1.21
N ASN A 28 5.49 4.18 -1.91
CA ASN A 28 5.09 3.63 -3.20
C ASN A 28 3.95 2.62 -3.03
N ALA A 29 3.99 1.84 -1.95
CA ALA A 29 2.91 0.90 -1.67
C ALA A 29 1.62 1.64 -1.37
N LEU A 30 1.70 2.70 -0.59
CA LEU A 30 0.51 3.50 -0.28
C LEU A 30 -0.06 4.13 -1.55
N ASP A 31 0.80 4.67 -2.40
CA ASP A 31 0.35 5.29 -3.63
C ASP A 31 -0.37 4.29 -4.52
N ALA A 32 0.16 3.06 -4.61
CA ALA A 32 -0.49 2.03 -5.41
C ALA A 32 -1.85 1.65 -4.83
N LEU A 33 -1.94 1.50 -3.51
CA LEU A 33 -3.22 1.19 -2.87
C LEU A 33 -4.21 2.32 -3.02
N THR A 34 -3.75 3.55 -2.93
CA THR A 34 -4.61 4.71 -3.10
C THR A 34 -5.19 4.78 -4.50
N GLU A 35 -4.38 4.44 -5.48
CA GLU A 35 -4.85 4.42 -6.85
C GLU A 35 -5.91 3.34 -7.05
N ILE A 36 -5.70 2.16 -6.48
CA ILE A 36 -6.69 1.10 -6.55
C ILE A 36 -7.99 1.55 -5.88
N GLU A 37 -7.86 2.19 -4.73
CA GLU A 37 -9.04 2.67 -4.01
C GLU A 37 -9.84 3.65 -4.84
N SER A 38 -9.15 4.59 -5.48
CA SER A 38 -9.82 5.61 -6.29
C SER A 38 -10.53 5.03 -7.49
N ASN A 39 -9.94 4.03 -8.12
CA ASN A 39 -10.46 3.52 -9.39
C ASN A 39 -11.42 2.37 -9.22
N LEU A 40 -11.23 1.53 -8.19
CA LEU A 40 -11.96 0.26 -8.10
C LEU A 40 -12.52 -0.01 -6.72
N GLY A 41 -11.98 0.63 -5.71
CA GLY A 41 -12.32 0.29 -4.32
C GLY A 41 -11.24 -0.59 -3.73
N LEU A 42 -10.92 -0.34 -2.46
CA LEU A 42 -9.82 -1.02 -1.79
C LEU A 42 -10.32 -2.29 -1.12
N THR A 43 -10.35 -3.36 -1.90
CA THR A 43 -10.72 -4.68 -1.39
C THR A 43 -9.57 -5.64 -1.67
N PRO A 44 -9.45 -6.72 -0.89
CA PRO A 44 -8.41 -7.70 -1.18
C PRO A 44 -8.46 -8.22 -2.60
N LYS A 45 -9.65 -8.47 -3.13
CA LYS A 45 -9.77 -8.96 -4.48
C LYS A 45 -9.22 -7.97 -5.50
N ASN A 46 -9.57 -6.70 -5.36
CA ASN A 46 -9.09 -5.70 -6.31
C ASN A 46 -7.57 -5.53 -6.20
N VAL A 47 -7.04 -5.61 -4.99
CA VAL A 47 -5.59 -5.49 -4.80
C VAL A 47 -4.87 -6.67 -5.48
N VAL A 48 -5.38 -7.88 -5.33
CA VAL A 48 -4.77 -9.04 -5.98
C VAL A 48 -4.80 -8.88 -7.49
N GLU A 49 -5.97 -8.52 -8.04
CA GLU A 49 -6.10 -8.42 -9.49
C GLU A 49 -5.17 -7.37 -10.08
N GLN A 50 -5.07 -6.22 -9.43
CA GLN A 50 -4.21 -5.16 -9.94
C GLN A 50 -2.73 -5.49 -9.76
N SER A 51 -2.41 -6.41 -8.87
CA SER A 51 -1.01 -6.78 -8.60
C SER A 51 -0.53 -7.95 -9.46
N ARG A 52 -1.39 -8.55 -10.28
CA ARG A 52 -1.00 -9.69 -11.11
C ARG A 52 0.00 -9.33 -12.18
N ASN A 53 -0.02 -8.10 -12.65
CA ASN A 53 0.94 -7.64 -13.64
C ASN A 53 2.32 -7.64 -13.01
N PRO A 54 3.32 -8.34 -13.64
CA PRO A 54 4.66 -8.39 -13.04
C PRO A 54 5.31 -7.02 -12.84
N SER A 55 4.89 -6.01 -13.57
CA SER A 55 5.46 -4.68 -13.37
C SER A 55 4.69 -3.85 -12.35
N ALA A 56 3.64 -4.39 -11.76
CA ALA A 56 2.90 -3.65 -10.74
C ALA A 56 3.74 -3.50 -9.50
N VAL A 57 3.60 -2.34 -8.84
CA VAL A 57 4.36 -2.02 -7.63
C VAL A 57 4.16 -3.09 -6.56
N LEU A 58 2.93 -3.58 -6.42
CA LEU A 58 2.61 -4.52 -5.35
C LEU A 58 2.79 -5.98 -5.75
N HIS A 59 3.18 -6.26 -6.99
CA HIS A 59 3.37 -7.63 -7.43
C HIS A 59 4.26 -8.45 -6.49
N PRO A 60 5.40 -7.92 -6.04
CA PRO A 60 6.28 -8.70 -5.16
C PRO A 60 5.69 -9.02 -3.80
N CYS A 61 4.57 -8.42 -3.45
CA CYS A 61 3.94 -8.68 -2.14
C CYS A 61 3.23 -10.03 -2.09
N PHE A 62 3.12 -10.74 -3.22
CA PHE A 62 2.30 -11.93 -3.31
C PHE A 62 3.08 -13.13 -3.80
N GLU A 63 2.58 -14.30 -3.45
CA GLU A 63 3.11 -15.56 -3.99
C GLU A 63 2.29 -15.93 -5.22
N TRP A 64 2.92 -15.98 -6.37
CA TRP A 64 2.20 -16.19 -7.63
C TRP A 64 2.25 -17.61 -8.16
N SER A 65 3.02 -18.48 -7.51
CA SER A 65 3.05 -19.88 -7.90
C SER A 65 1.83 -20.59 -7.32
N ASP A 66 0.99 -21.16 -8.18
CA ASP A 66 -0.19 -21.87 -7.72
C ASP A 66 0.15 -23.16 -7.01
N ASP A 67 1.37 -23.67 -7.19
CA ASP A 67 1.84 -24.82 -6.44
C ASP A 67 2.03 -24.49 -4.97
N ILE A 68 2.27 -23.23 -4.66
CA ILE A 68 2.55 -22.77 -3.30
C ILE A 68 1.37 -22.05 -2.72
N ALA A 69 0.70 -21.26 -3.53
CA ALA A 69 -0.37 -20.40 -3.05
C ALA A 69 -1.56 -20.44 -3.99
N ALA A 70 -2.73 -20.59 -3.43
CA ALA A 70 -3.96 -20.49 -4.18
C ALA A 70 -4.51 -19.08 -4.04
N GLU A 71 -5.55 -18.81 -4.79
CA GLU A 71 -6.16 -17.48 -4.78
C GLU A 71 -6.55 -17.05 -3.37
N LYS A 72 -7.06 -17.97 -2.56
CA LYS A 72 -7.46 -17.67 -1.19
C LYS A 72 -6.29 -17.15 -0.38
N PHE A 73 -5.10 -17.75 -0.58
CA PHE A 73 -3.91 -17.30 0.13
C PHE A 73 -3.54 -15.88 -0.32
N ARG A 74 -3.62 -15.61 -1.61
CA ARG A 74 -3.33 -14.28 -2.12
C ARG A 74 -4.31 -13.24 -1.58
N LEU A 75 -5.57 -13.61 -1.41
CA LEU A 75 -6.55 -12.69 -0.81
C LEU A 75 -6.17 -12.38 0.64
N ASN A 76 -5.67 -13.37 1.36
CA ASN A 76 -5.20 -13.14 2.73
C ASN A 76 -3.96 -12.24 2.74
N GLN A 77 -3.07 -12.43 1.78
CA GLN A 77 -1.90 -11.57 1.68
C GLN A 77 -2.32 -10.11 1.40
N ALA A 78 -3.32 -9.94 0.54
CA ALA A 78 -3.82 -8.59 0.25
C ALA A 78 -4.43 -7.95 1.49
N ALA A 79 -5.23 -8.71 2.23
CA ALA A 79 -5.85 -8.18 3.45
C ALA A 79 -4.79 -7.77 4.46
N THR A 80 -3.74 -8.58 4.59
CA THR A 80 -2.65 -8.27 5.50
C THR A 80 -1.91 -7.00 5.05
N LEU A 81 -1.66 -6.88 3.76
CA LEU A 81 -0.98 -5.70 3.22
C LEU A 81 -1.80 -4.43 3.47
N ILE A 82 -3.09 -4.49 3.21
CA ILE A 82 -3.95 -3.32 3.41
C ILE A 82 -3.87 -2.85 4.86
N ARG A 83 -3.85 -3.79 5.80
CA ARG A 83 -3.77 -3.44 7.21
C ARG A 83 -2.37 -3.02 7.64
N ALA A 84 -1.36 -3.38 6.84
CA ALA A 84 0.03 -3.15 7.23
C ALA A 84 0.51 -1.74 6.91
N ILE A 85 -0.14 -1.05 5.99
CA ILE A 85 0.28 0.30 5.64
C ILE A 85 -0.32 1.26 6.63
N LYS A 86 0.54 1.93 7.37
CA LYS A 86 0.12 2.94 8.33
C LYS A 86 0.46 4.31 7.80
N VAL A 87 -0.46 5.23 8.00
CA VAL A 87 -0.27 6.60 7.56
C VAL A 87 -0.25 7.48 8.78
N THR A 88 0.80 8.25 8.90
CA THR A 88 0.92 9.23 9.95
C THR A 88 0.75 10.60 9.34
N ILE A 89 -0.07 11.42 9.95
CA ILE A 89 -0.23 12.80 9.54
C ILE A 89 0.70 13.62 10.40
N GLU A 90 1.63 14.27 9.76
CA GLU A 90 2.59 15.11 10.47
C GLU A 90 2.30 16.55 10.14
N ASP A 91 2.09 17.33 11.18
CA ASP A 91 1.87 18.75 11.00
C ASP A 91 3.21 19.44 10.88
N VAL A 92 3.46 20.00 9.70
CA VAL A 92 4.72 20.67 9.47
C VAL A 92 4.54 22.19 9.47
N GLU A 93 3.46 22.63 10.07
CA GLU A 93 3.17 24.03 10.17
C GLU A 93 4.30 24.75 10.91
N PRO A 94 4.88 25.78 10.34
CA PRO A 94 5.93 26.48 11.06
C PRO A 94 5.35 27.21 12.24
N ILE A 95 6.17 27.31 13.23
CA ILE A 95 5.80 28.08 14.38
C ILE A 95 6.03 29.51 14.06
N GLU A 96 5.12 30.31 14.22
CA GLU A 96 5.31 31.61 13.93
C GLU A 96 5.90 32.30 14.79
#